data_75f51079312b496b8125bb08b5948f9d
#
_entry.id   75f51079312b496b8125bb08b5948f9d
#
_cell.length_a   1.000
_cell.length_b   1.000
_cell.length_c   1.000
_cell.angle_alpha   90.00
_cell.angle_beta   90.00
_cell.angle_gamma   90.00
#
_symmetry.space_group_name_H-M   'P 1'
#
loop_
_entity.id
_entity.type
_entity.pdbx_description
1 polymer ?
#
loop_
_entity_poly.entity_id
_entity_poly.type
_entity_poly.pdbx_seq_one_letter_code
_entity_poly.pdbx_strand_id
1 'polypeptide(L)'
;MLFRSWCAVFDVNSPYKGKITAYDSPIYIADAALYLMKTQPDLGIKYPYALDQKQFDASVELLKAQKPLIGEYWGDYLKHVASLKSGATVLGTTWQVNINLAQGEKTKVEGIKPSEGSTGWSDTWMISSKAKHPNCAYQWMNHIVSPAANAGVAEWFGEAPSNAKSCDLTADKNHCATFHASDDAYWKDVYYWNTPTEKCLDGRKDAKCIPYAEWVKAWSSLRNA
;
A
#
# COMPACT_ATOMS: atom_id res chain seq x y z
N MET A 1 14.43 5.77 18.32
CA MET A 1 13.06 6.33 18.32
C MET A 1 12.36 5.68 17.14
N LEU A 2 11.36 4.85 17.38
CA LEU A 2 10.58 4.21 16.30
C LEU A 2 9.58 5.24 15.79
N PHE A 3 9.68 5.59 14.51
CA PHE A 3 8.68 6.43 13.84
C PHE A 3 7.40 5.62 13.69
N ARG A 4 6.31 6.06 14.32
CA ARG A 4 5.02 5.36 14.28
C ARG A 4 3.91 6.22 13.66
N SER A 5 4.27 7.22 12.86
CA SER A 5 3.34 8.17 12.26
C SER A 5 3.79 8.57 10.86
N TRP A 6 2.83 8.75 9.97
CA TRP A 6 3.02 9.37 8.66
C TRP A 6 3.59 10.79 8.73
N CYS A 7 3.52 11.45 9.90
CA CYS A 7 4.14 12.76 10.11
C CYS A 7 5.61 12.76 9.69
N ALA A 8 6.38 11.69 9.97
CA ALA A 8 7.78 11.59 9.59
C ALA A 8 8.01 11.67 8.07
N VAL A 9 7.01 11.29 7.28
CA VAL A 9 7.05 11.26 5.81
C VAL A 9 6.49 12.55 5.19
N PHE A 10 5.50 13.19 5.85
CA PHE A 10 4.78 14.35 5.30
C PHE A 10 5.17 15.70 5.93
N ASP A 11 5.90 15.71 7.04
CA ASP A 11 6.35 16.98 7.66
C ASP A 11 7.40 17.66 6.77
N VAL A 12 7.07 18.85 6.29
CA VAL A 12 7.97 19.68 5.45
C VAL A 12 9.30 20.03 6.13
N ASN A 13 9.34 19.98 7.46
CA ASN A 13 10.54 20.18 8.26
C ASN A 13 11.25 18.88 8.61
N SER A 14 10.91 17.77 7.95
CA SER A 14 11.52 16.47 8.22
C SER A 14 13.05 16.55 8.12
N PRO A 15 13.80 16.04 9.14
CA PRO A 15 15.26 15.98 9.09
C PRO A 15 15.77 14.99 8.04
N TYR A 16 14.87 14.26 7.40
CA TYR A 16 15.17 13.24 6.37
C TYR A 16 14.97 13.73 4.95
N LYS A 17 14.97 15.06 4.73
CA LYS A 17 14.85 15.63 3.39
C LYS A 17 15.86 15.00 2.41
N GLY A 18 15.35 14.56 1.26
CA GLY A 18 16.13 13.86 0.23
C GLY A 18 16.44 12.39 0.55
N LYS A 19 15.92 11.86 1.68
CA LYS A 19 16.09 10.45 2.09
C LYS A 19 14.77 9.72 2.33
N ILE A 20 13.66 10.31 1.91
CA ILE A 20 12.34 9.72 1.99
C ILE A 20 12.03 9.03 0.67
N THR A 21 11.45 7.83 0.73
CA THR A 21 10.99 7.11 -0.45
C THR A 21 9.47 7.08 -0.51
N ALA A 22 8.93 7.17 -1.72
CA ALA A 22 7.48 7.11 -1.98
C ALA A 22 7.17 6.16 -3.15
N TYR A 23 6.05 5.47 -3.07
CA TYR A 23 5.61 4.58 -4.16
C TYR A 23 5.21 5.38 -5.40
N ASP A 24 5.81 5.07 -6.55
CA ASP A 24 5.57 5.78 -7.82
C ASP A 24 4.28 5.31 -8.50
N SER A 25 3.16 5.69 -7.92
CA SER A 25 1.84 5.33 -8.45
C SER A 25 0.80 6.37 -8.06
N PRO A 26 -0.21 6.63 -8.93
CA PRO A 26 -1.35 7.49 -8.58
C PRO A 26 -2.06 7.07 -7.29
N ILE A 27 -2.00 5.78 -6.94
CA ILE A 27 -2.64 5.25 -5.73
C ILE A 27 -2.02 5.82 -4.43
N TYR A 28 -0.79 6.35 -4.50
CA TYR A 28 -0.14 7.02 -3.38
C TYR A 28 -0.89 8.28 -2.89
N ILE A 29 -1.76 8.85 -3.72
CA ILE A 29 -2.66 9.94 -3.28
C ILE A 29 -3.55 9.49 -2.12
N ALA A 30 -3.90 8.19 -2.06
CA ALA A 30 -4.67 7.64 -0.95
C ALA A 30 -3.89 7.62 0.38
N ASP A 31 -2.57 7.47 0.36
CA ASP A 31 -1.74 7.55 1.58
C ASP A 31 -1.74 8.99 2.13
N ALA A 32 -1.66 9.98 1.26
CA ALA A 32 -1.82 11.38 1.66
C ALA A 32 -3.23 11.67 2.22
N ALA A 33 -4.27 11.13 1.57
CA ALA A 33 -5.64 11.25 2.04
C ALA A 33 -5.84 10.57 3.41
N LEU A 34 -5.24 9.41 3.63
CA LEU A 34 -5.27 8.70 4.92
C LEU A 34 -4.63 9.53 6.03
N TYR A 35 -3.49 10.13 5.77
CA TYR A 35 -2.85 11.04 6.72
C TYR A 35 -3.74 12.24 7.04
N LEU A 36 -4.31 12.91 6.01
CA LEU A 36 -5.23 14.03 6.18
C LEU A 36 -6.51 13.63 6.91
N MET A 37 -7.04 12.45 6.67
CA MET A 37 -8.23 11.91 7.35
C MET A 37 -8.05 11.90 8.88
N LYS A 38 -6.83 11.66 9.35
CA LYS A 38 -6.51 11.59 10.80
C LYS A 38 -6.03 12.93 11.37
N THR A 39 -5.35 13.76 10.57
CA THR A 39 -4.74 15.02 11.04
C THR A 39 -5.56 16.27 10.74
N GLN A 40 -6.48 16.19 9.77
CA GLN A 40 -7.37 17.27 9.39
C GLN A 40 -8.83 16.78 9.29
N PRO A 41 -9.47 16.43 10.42
CA PRO A 41 -10.83 15.85 10.43
C PRO A 41 -11.89 16.75 9.79
N ASP A 42 -11.69 18.06 9.77
CA ASP A 42 -12.60 19.04 9.14
C ASP A 42 -12.69 18.89 7.61
N LEU A 43 -11.77 18.15 6.98
CA LEU A 43 -11.90 17.76 5.58
C LEU A 43 -13.00 16.69 5.37
N GLY A 44 -13.41 15.99 6.43
CA GLY A 44 -14.48 15.01 6.37
C GLY A 44 -14.17 13.77 5.53
N ILE A 45 -12.88 13.44 5.32
CA ILE A 45 -12.47 12.23 4.60
C ILE A 45 -12.87 11.00 5.45
N LYS A 46 -13.67 10.10 4.87
CA LYS A 46 -14.12 8.86 5.53
C LYS A 46 -13.43 7.62 4.97
N TYR A 47 -12.99 7.67 3.72
CA TYR A 47 -12.35 6.58 3.03
C TYR A 47 -11.31 7.13 2.03
N PRO A 48 -10.04 6.70 2.08
CA PRO A 48 -8.96 7.29 1.30
C PRO A 48 -9.14 7.22 -0.23
N TYR A 49 -9.98 6.31 -0.71
CA TYR A 49 -10.26 6.11 -2.14
C TYR A 49 -11.59 6.73 -2.59
N ALA A 50 -12.25 7.50 -1.72
CA ALA A 50 -13.52 8.18 -2.01
C ALA A 50 -13.42 9.66 -1.70
N LEU A 51 -12.67 10.40 -2.52
CA LEU A 51 -12.37 11.81 -2.33
C LEU A 51 -13.25 12.67 -3.25
N ASP A 52 -13.96 13.64 -2.68
CA ASP A 52 -14.53 14.73 -3.46
C ASP A 52 -13.44 15.72 -3.89
N GLN A 53 -13.80 16.75 -4.66
CA GLN A 53 -12.82 17.69 -5.22
C GLN A 53 -11.97 18.35 -4.12
N LYS A 54 -12.57 18.83 -3.03
CA LYS A 54 -11.85 19.51 -1.94
C LYS A 54 -10.86 18.56 -1.25
N GLN A 55 -11.29 17.33 -0.98
CA GLN A 55 -10.47 16.30 -0.34
C GLN A 55 -9.32 15.84 -1.23
N PHE A 56 -9.60 15.69 -2.52
CA PHE A 56 -8.61 15.31 -3.52
C PHE A 56 -7.54 16.40 -3.68
N ASP A 57 -7.97 17.66 -3.85
CA ASP A 57 -7.05 18.79 -3.98
C ASP A 57 -6.15 18.93 -2.76
N ALA A 58 -6.70 18.80 -1.55
CA ALA A 58 -5.91 18.81 -0.32
C ALA A 58 -4.86 17.70 -0.28
N SER A 59 -5.20 16.52 -0.74
CA SER A 59 -4.28 15.37 -0.80
C SER A 59 -3.15 15.61 -1.82
N VAL A 60 -3.48 16.15 -2.98
CA VAL A 60 -2.50 16.50 -4.02
C VAL A 60 -1.57 17.64 -3.55
N GLU A 61 -2.10 18.67 -2.89
CA GLU A 61 -1.29 19.77 -2.33
C GLU A 61 -0.33 19.27 -1.25
N LEU A 62 -0.75 18.33 -0.39
CA LEU A 62 0.15 17.69 0.57
C LEU A 62 1.30 16.97 -0.13
N LEU A 63 1.04 16.24 -1.21
CA LEU A 63 2.07 15.56 -2.00
C LEU A 63 3.00 16.53 -2.72
N LYS A 64 2.50 17.67 -3.20
CA LYS A 64 3.34 18.75 -3.75
C LYS A 64 4.28 19.32 -2.69
N ALA A 65 3.77 19.55 -1.48
CA ALA A 65 4.59 20.00 -0.36
C ALA A 65 5.64 18.96 0.07
N GLN A 66 5.31 17.66 -0.03
CA GLN A 66 6.22 16.56 0.26
C GLN A 66 7.32 16.39 -0.80
N LYS A 67 7.04 16.71 -2.06
CA LYS A 67 7.93 16.43 -3.19
C LYS A 67 9.40 16.81 -2.94
N PRO A 68 9.75 17.98 -2.37
CA PRO A 68 11.14 18.35 -2.08
C PRO A 68 11.84 17.48 -1.02
N LEU A 69 11.08 16.67 -0.28
CA LEU A 69 11.59 15.76 0.75
C LEU A 69 11.95 14.38 0.17
N ILE A 70 11.38 14.03 -1.00
CA ILE A 70 11.52 12.71 -1.59
C ILE A 70 12.89 12.58 -2.26
N GLY A 71 13.65 11.58 -1.83
CA GLY A 71 14.91 11.18 -2.48
C GLY A 71 14.67 10.19 -3.61
N GLU A 72 13.63 9.37 -3.51
CA GLU A 72 13.31 8.35 -4.50
C GLU A 72 11.79 8.12 -4.60
N TYR A 73 11.29 8.13 -5.82
CA TYR A 73 10.01 7.53 -6.16
C TYR A 73 10.27 6.13 -6.74
N TRP A 74 9.83 5.09 -6.04
CA TRP A 74 10.12 3.72 -6.43
C TRP A 74 8.93 3.03 -7.10
N GLY A 75 9.20 2.34 -8.19
CA GLY A 75 8.27 1.46 -8.90
C GLY A 75 8.87 0.08 -9.14
N ASP A 76 10.16 -0.08 -8.86
CA ASP A 76 10.92 -1.33 -8.95
C ASP A 76 11.36 -1.73 -7.54
N TYR A 77 10.89 -2.87 -7.07
CA TYR A 77 11.13 -3.33 -5.70
C TYR A 77 12.61 -3.65 -5.42
N LEU A 78 13.37 -4.15 -6.42
CA LEU A 78 14.80 -4.44 -6.24
C LEU A 78 15.62 -3.16 -6.11
N LYS A 79 15.30 -2.12 -6.88
CA LYS A 79 15.92 -0.79 -6.74
C LYS A 79 15.61 -0.19 -5.38
N HIS A 80 14.36 -0.34 -4.92
CA HIS A 80 13.97 0.13 -3.60
C HIS A 80 14.75 -0.58 -2.48
N VAL A 81 14.89 -1.92 -2.54
CA VAL A 81 15.73 -2.68 -1.60
C VAL A 81 17.17 -2.20 -1.62
N ALA A 82 17.75 -1.96 -2.81
CA ALA A 82 19.12 -1.43 -2.95
C ALA A 82 19.26 -0.02 -2.34
N SER A 83 18.25 0.83 -2.48
CA SER A 83 18.20 2.17 -1.89
C SER A 83 18.21 2.12 -0.36
N LEU A 84 17.40 1.25 0.24
CA LEU A 84 17.40 1.02 1.69
C LEU A 84 18.74 0.48 2.18
N LYS A 85 19.32 -0.49 1.46
CA LYS A 85 20.59 -1.12 1.79
C LYS A 85 21.77 -0.13 1.76
N SER A 86 21.81 0.76 0.78
CA SER A 86 22.84 1.77 0.66
C SER A 86 22.68 2.96 1.63
N GLY A 87 21.49 3.11 2.24
CA GLY A 87 21.13 4.27 3.04
C GLY A 87 20.85 5.52 2.20
N ALA A 88 20.67 5.38 0.88
CA ALA A 88 20.21 6.46 0.02
C ALA A 88 18.82 6.96 0.46
N THR A 89 17.94 6.04 0.85
CA THR A 89 16.70 6.35 1.54
C THR A 89 16.66 5.64 2.90
N VAL A 90 16.00 6.23 3.89
CA VAL A 90 16.00 5.73 5.28
C VAL A 90 14.60 5.55 5.87
N LEU A 91 13.59 6.11 5.25
CA LEU A 91 12.19 5.95 5.62
C LEU A 91 11.27 6.24 4.43
N GLY A 92 10.01 5.78 4.51
CA GLY A 92 9.01 6.03 3.47
C GLY A 92 8.06 4.86 3.29
N THR A 93 7.38 4.82 2.16
CA THR A 93 6.49 3.71 1.82
C THR A 93 7.27 2.50 1.34
N THR A 94 6.81 1.33 1.74
CA THR A 94 7.43 0.06 1.34
C THR A 94 6.43 -1.08 1.46
N TRP A 95 6.73 -2.20 0.82
CA TRP A 95 6.02 -3.47 1.02
C TRP A 95 6.76 -4.35 2.01
N GLN A 96 6.04 -5.19 2.75
CA GLN A 96 6.66 -6.10 3.73
C GLN A 96 7.72 -6.99 3.08
N VAL A 97 7.48 -7.47 1.86
CA VAL A 97 8.47 -8.28 1.12
C VAL A 97 9.80 -7.54 0.91
N ASN A 98 9.77 -6.23 0.66
CA ASN A 98 10.99 -5.44 0.48
C ASN A 98 11.79 -5.36 1.79
N ILE A 99 11.09 -5.23 2.92
CA ILE A 99 11.71 -5.26 4.25
C ILE A 99 12.37 -6.61 4.50
N ASN A 100 11.66 -7.71 4.22
CA ASN A 100 12.19 -9.06 4.42
C ASN A 100 13.43 -9.31 3.55
N LEU A 101 13.41 -8.88 2.29
CA LEU A 101 14.57 -8.99 1.39
C LEU A 101 15.76 -8.18 1.90
N ALA A 102 15.55 -6.93 2.33
CA ALA A 102 16.60 -6.09 2.88
C ALA A 102 17.19 -6.67 4.18
N GLN A 103 16.33 -7.21 5.07
CA GLN A 103 16.76 -7.89 6.29
C GLN A 103 17.55 -9.18 6.00
N GLY A 104 17.14 -9.96 4.99
CA GLY A 104 17.88 -11.12 4.50
C GLY A 104 19.31 -10.78 4.07
N GLU A 105 19.52 -9.56 3.57
CA GLU A 105 20.84 -9.00 3.26
C GLU A 105 21.50 -8.26 4.45
N LYS A 106 21.00 -8.48 5.68
CA LYS A 106 21.53 -7.90 6.93
C LYS A 106 21.37 -6.37 7.03
N THR A 107 20.50 -5.77 6.24
CA THR A 107 20.16 -4.34 6.38
C THR A 107 19.29 -4.12 7.60
N LYS A 108 19.61 -3.13 8.43
CA LYS A 108 18.84 -2.78 9.62
C LYS A 108 17.63 -1.91 9.24
N VAL A 109 16.56 -2.54 8.80
CA VAL A 109 15.29 -1.92 8.44
C VAL A 109 14.15 -2.61 9.17
N GLU A 110 13.04 -1.92 9.34
CA GLU A 110 11.84 -2.41 10.03
C GLU A 110 10.58 -1.92 9.30
N GLY A 111 9.61 -2.81 9.10
CA GLY A 111 8.29 -2.47 8.62
C GLY A 111 7.40 -2.00 9.78
N ILE A 112 6.68 -0.90 9.58
CA ILE A 112 5.82 -0.33 10.62
C ILE A 112 4.47 0.03 10.01
N LYS A 113 3.38 -0.37 10.67
CA LYS A 113 2.07 0.22 10.43
C LYS A 113 1.97 1.52 11.22
N PRO A 114 1.80 2.69 10.57
CA PRO A 114 1.64 3.96 11.26
C PRO A 114 0.40 3.99 12.16
N SER A 115 0.40 4.86 13.16
CA SER A 115 -0.72 5.04 14.10
C SER A 115 -2.00 5.51 13.40
N GLU A 116 -1.87 6.20 12.29
CA GLU A 116 -2.97 6.65 11.46
C GLU A 116 -3.57 5.52 10.62
N GLY A 117 -2.92 4.36 10.53
CA GLY A 117 -3.25 3.26 9.64
C GLY A 117 -2.37 3.23 8.40
N SER A 118 -2.64 2.29 7.52
CA SER A 118 -1.93 2.15 6.24
C SER A 118 -2.89 1.80 5.11
N THR A 119 -2.42 1.93 3.89
CA THR A 119 -3.04 1.31 2.73
C THR A 119 -2.50 -0.10 2.55
N GLY A 120 -3.24 -0.95 1.85
CA GLY A 120 -2.84 -2.32 1.56
C GLY A 120 -3.50 -2.82 0.29
N TRP A 121 -3.11 -4.00 -0.17
CA TRP A 121 -3.71 -4.62 -1.36
C TRP A 121 -3.95 -6.11 -1.14
N SER A 122 -4.71 -6.70 -2.07
CA SER A 122 -4.84 -8.15 -2.17
C SER A 122 -4.65 -8.55 -3.62
N ASP A 123 -3.80 -9.53 -3.87
CA ASP A 123 -3.73 -10.16 -5.17
C ASP A 123 -4.92 -11.09 -5.36
N THR A 124 -5.51 -11.08 -6.56
CA THR A 124 -6.73 -11.82 -6.84
C THR A 124 -6.64 -12.58 -8.16
N TRP A 125 -7.20 -13.78 -8.16
CA TRP A 125 -7.41 -14.55 -9.38
C TRP A 125 -8.73 -14.15 -10.03
N MET A 126 -8.69 -13.85 -11.33
CA MET A 126 -9.88 -13.45 -12.09
C MET A 126 -10.03 -14.28 -13.35
N ILE A 127 -11.26 -14.56 -13.75
CA ILE A 127 -11.57 -15.24 -15.01
C ILE A 127 -11.99 -14.20 -16.04
N SER A 128 -11.27 -14.16 -17.17
CA SER A 128 -11.68 -13.30 -18.28
C SER A 128 -13.08 -13.65 -18.77
N SER A 129 -13.92 -12.67 -19.05
CA SER A 129 -15.24 -12.88 -19.68
C SER A 129 -15.15 -13.56 -21.06
N LYS A 130 -13.96 -13.58 -21.67
CA LYS A 130 -13.67 -14.25 -22.95
C LYS A 130 -12.92 -15.57 -22.79
N ALA A 131 -12.83 -16.12 -21.57
CA ALA A 131 -12.16 -17.39 -21.33
C ALA A 131 -12.84 -18.52 -22.08
N LYS A 132 -12.06 -19.27 -22.87
CA LYS A 132 -12.57 -20.42 -23.64
C LYS A 132 -12.82 -21.66 -22.76
N HIS A 133 -12.12 -21.77 -21.63
CA HIS A 133 -12.14 -22.92 -20.72
C HIS A 133 -12.35 -22.46 -19.26
N PRO A 134 -13.50 -21.88 -18.92
CA PRO A 134 -13.74 -21.34 -17.57
C PRO A 134 -13.70 -22.43 -16.48
N ASN A 135 -14.08 -23.66 -16.80
CA ASN A 135 -14.01 -24.78 -15.85
C ASN A 135 -12.57 -25.11 -15.42
N CYS A 136 -11.61 -25.04 -16.34
CA CYS A 136 -10.20 -25.20 -15.99
C CYS A 136 -9.71 -24.07 -15.09
N ALA A 137 -10.18 -22.83 -15.34
CA ALA A 137 -9.85 -21.70 -14.49
C ALA A 137 -10.41 -21.87 -13.06
N TYR A 138 -11.64 -22.35 -12.92
CA TYR A 138 -12.20 -22.68 -11.59
C TYR A 138 -11.42 -23.78 -10.87
N GLN A 139 -11.01 -24.84 -11.59
CA GLN A 139 -10.19 -25.90 -11.00
C GLN A 139 -8.84 -25.35 -10.52
N TRP A 140 -8.20 -24.48 -11.33
CA TRP A 140 -6.98 -23.79 -10.92
C TRP A 140 -7.20 -22.93 -9.67
N MET A 141 -8.23 -22.10 -9.65
CA MET A 141 -8.54 -21.23 -8.50
C MET A 141 -8.79 -22.05 -7.23
N ASN A 142 -9.51 -23.17 -7.34
CA ASN A 142 -9.73 -24.07 -6.21
C ASN A 142 -8.42 -24.72 -5.74
N HIS A 143 -7.52 -25.06 -6.65
CA HIS A 143 -6.21 -25.60 -6.30
C HIS A 143 -5.34 -24.56 -5.58
N ILE A 144 -5.20 -23.36 -6.16
CA ILE A 144 -4.26 -22.35 -5.66
C ILE A 144 -4.66 -21.77 -4.29
N VAL A 145 -5.95 -21.81 -3.92
CA VAL A 145 -6.43 -21.43 -2.58
C VAL A 145 -6.47 -22.60 -1.60
N SER A 146 -6.09 -23.82 -2.04
CA SER A 146 -5.97 -24.96 -1.11
C SER A 146 -4.83 -24.69 -0.10
N PRO A 147 -4.89 -25.25 1.12
CA PRO A 147 -3.93 -24.92 2.16
C PRO A 147 -2.45 -25.08 1.73
N ALA A 148 -2.11 -26.17 1.08
CA ALA A 148 -0.73 -26.46 0.68
C ALA A 148 -0.24 -25.55 -0.46
N ALA A 149 -1.07 -25.39 -1.52
CA ALA A 149 -0.69 -24.53 -2.64
C ALA A 149 -0.61 -23.05 -2.22
N ASN A 150 -1.56 -22.59 -1.42
CA ASN A 150 -1.59 -21.20 -0.94
C ASN A 150 -0.43 -20.91 0.02
N ALA A 151 -0.01 -21.87 0.86
CA ALA A 151 1.20 -21.74 1.68
C ALA A 151 2.43 -21.47 0.82
N GLY A 152 2.67 -22.32 -0.18
CA GLY A 152 3.84 -22.20 -1.06
C GLY A 152 3.85 -20.90 -1.87
N VAL A 153 2.71 -20.46 -2.37
CA VAL A 153 2.60 -19.19 -3.12
C VAL A 153 2.85 -18.00 -2.21
N ALA A 154 2.22 -17.98 -1.03
CA ALA A 154 2.36 -16.87 -0.07
C ALA A 154 3.82 -16.71 0.40
N GLU A 155 4.52 -17.82 0.67
CA GLU A 155 5.93 -17.78 1.05
C GLU A 155 6.82 -17.31 -0.10
N TRP A 156 6.58 -17.85 -1.31
CA TRP A 156 7.41 -17.50 -2.47
C TRP A 156 7.26 -16.03 -2.87
N PHE A 157 6.03 -15.53 -2.84
CA PHE A 157 5.74 -14.14 -3.20
C PHE A 157 6.07 -13.16 -2.06
N GLY A 158 5.91 -13.57 -0.80
CA GLY A 158 6.12 -12.73 0.38
C GLY A 158 4.87 -11.93 0.76
N GLU A 159 3.77 -12.63 1.00
CA GLU A 159 2.47 -12.06 1.42
C GLU A 159 1.75 -12.95 2.43
N ALA A 160 0.68 -12.43 3.05
CA ALA A 160 -0.17 -13.24 3.91
C ALA A 160 -0.98 -14.26 3.09
N PRO A 161 -1.05 -15.53 3.48
CA PRO A 161 -1.92 -16.50 2.82
C PRO A 161 -3.40 -16.13 3.04
N SER A 162 -4.21 -16.27 1.99
CA SER A 162 -5.66 -16.07 2.08
C SER A 162 -6.38 -17.22 2.79
N ASN A 163 -5.76 -18.38 2.88
CA ASN A 163 -6.31 -19.54 3.59
C ASN A 163 -5.61 -19.71 4.94
N ALA A 164 -6.35 -19.49 6.03
CA ALA A 164 -5.80 -19.58 7.39
C ALA A 164 -5.12 -20.92 7.71
N LYS A 165 -5.58 -22.03 7.09
CA LYS A 165 -4.97 -23.36 7.27
C LYS A 165 -3.59 -23.47 6.61
N SER A 166 -3.21 -22.53 5.77
CA SER A 166 -1.88 -22.49 5.15
C SER A 166 -0.78 -22.18 6.15
N CYS A 167 -1.09 -21.49 7.25
CA CYS A 167 -0.10 -21.13 8.26
C CYS A 167 0.59 -22.34 8.93
N ASP A 168 -0.12 -23.44 9.06
CA ASP A 168 0.47 -24.69 9.60
C ASP A 168 1.42 -25.37 8.60
N LEU A 169 1.30 -25.04 7.32
CA LEU A 169 1.99 -25.67 6.20
C LEU A 169 3.15 -24.83 5.64
N THR A 170 3.34 -23.59 6.12
CA THR A 170 4.50 -22.77 5.73
C THR A 170 5.80 -23.39 6.25
N ALA A 171 6.87 -23.31 5.44
CA ALA A 171 8.21 -23.75 5.82
C ALA A 171 8.78 -22.84 6.91
N ASP A 172 8.68 -21.52 6.72
CA ASP A 172 8.95 -20.55 7.79
C ASP A 172 7.75 -20.47 8.75
N LYS A 173 7.96 -20.95 9.98
CA LYS A 173 6.93 -20.95 11.02
C LYS A 173 6.52 -19.56 11.52
N ASN A 174 7.32 -18.53 11.20
CA ASN A 174 7.01 -17.15 11.52
C ASN A 174 6.31 -16.41 10.36
N HIS A 175 6.15 -17.05 9.18
CA HIS A 175 5.62 -16.41 8.00
C HIS A 175 4.28 -15.69 8.27
N CYS A 176 3.31 -16.40 8.81
CA CYS A 176 1.99 -15.82 9.09
C CYS A 176 2.02 -14.70 10.14
N ALA A 177 2.90 -14.78 11.12
CA ALA A 177 3.08 -13.71 12.09
C ALA A 177 3.74 -12.48 11.46
N THR A 178 4.75 -12.68 10.61
CA THR A 178 5.45 -11.62 9.86
C THR A 178 4.51 -10.83 8.94
N PHE A 179 3.58 -11.53 8.29
CA PHE A 179 2.61 -10.92 7.36
C PHE A 179 1.24 -10.66 8.00
N HIS A 180 1.12 -10.81 9.34
CA HIS A 180 -0.12 -10.58 10.08
C HIS A 180 -1.33 -11.37 9.56
N ALA A 181 -1.13 -12.58 9.05
CA ALA A 181 -2.21 -13.43 8.58
C ALA A 181 -3.22 -13.68 9.72
N SER A 182 -4.51 -13.44 9.47
CA SER A 182 -5.60 -13.59 10.45
C SER A 182 -5.47 -12.72 11.71
N ASP A 183 -4.72 -11.63 11.66
CA ASP A 183 -4.60 -10.64 12.74
C ASP A 183 -5.59 -9.49 12.54
N ASP A 184 -6.84 -9.68 12.94
CA ASP A 184 -7.92 -8.70 12.77
C ASP A 184 -7.59 -7.34 13.42
N ALA A 185 -6.82 -7.34 14.53
CA ALA A 185 -6.42 -6.12 15.20
C ALA A 185 -5.43 -5.30 14.36
N TYR A 186 -4.52 -5.96 13.65
CA TYR A 186 -3.62 -5.30 12.71
C TYR A 186 -4.39 -4.74 11.51
N TRP A 187 -5.31 -5.51 10.93
CA TRP A 187 -6.02 -5.16 9.70
C TRP A 187 -7.11 -4.12 9.90
N LYS A 188 -7.52 -3.83 11.12
CA LYS A 188 -8.60 -2.88 11.44
C LYS A 188 -8.43 -1.49 10.81
N ASP A 189 -7.20 -0.97 10.74
CA ASP A 189 -6.89 0.35 10.18
C ASP A 189 -6.06 0.23 8.89
N VAL A 190 -6.23 -0.86 8.14
CA VAL A 190 -5.66 -1.04 6.80
C VAL A 190 -6.76 -0.85 5.77
N TYR A 191 -6.55 0.10 4.86
CA TYR A 191 -7.48 0.46 3.80
C TYR A 191 -7.02 -0.18 2.49
N TYR A 192 -7.76 -1.20 2.04
CA TYR A 192 -7.42 -1.92 0.82
C TYR A 192 -7.57 -1.06 -0.43
N TRP A 193 -6.60 -1.17 -1.31
CA TRP A 193 -6.59 -0.51 -2.61
C TRP A 193 -7.90 -0.76 -3.35
N ASN A 194 -8.46 0.34 -3.84
CA ASN A 194 -9.69 0.30 -4.60
C ASN A 194 -9.61 1.34 -5.72
N THR A 195 -10.24 1.06 -6.86
CA THR A 195 -10.27 2.01 -7.97
C THR A 195 -11.26 3.13 -7.65
N PRO A 196 -10.79 4.39 -7.49
CA PRO A 196 -11.69 5.53 -7.28
C PRO A 196 -12.66 5.70 -8.46
N THR A 197 -13.91 5.93 -8.14
CA THR A 197 -15.01 6.13 -9.11
C THR A 197 -15.78 7.40 -8.81
N GLU A 198 -16.54 7.92 -9.80
CA GLU A 198 -17.40 9.09 -9.59
C GLU A 198 -18.48 8.85 -8.52
N LYS A 199 -18.96 7.63 -8.41
CA LYS A 199 -19.81 7.21 -7.29
C LYS A 199 -18.92 6.93 -6.09
N CYS A 200 -19.09 7.72 -5.03
CA CYS A 200 -18.25 7.62 -3.86
C CYS A 200 -18.32 6.23 -3.20
N LEU A 201 -17.16 5.60 -3.01
CA LEU A 201 -17.03 4.25 -2.44
C LEU A 201 -17.39 4.20 -0.94
N ASP A 202 -17.43 5.34 -0.27
CA ASP A 202 -17.88 5.49 1.12
C ASP A 202 -19.41 5.59 1.27
N GLY A 203 -20.14 5.47 0.16
CA GLY A 203 -21.61 5.45 0.12
C GLY A 203 -22.28 6.83 0.12
N ARG A 204 -21.52 7.93 0.13
CA ARG A 204 -22.09 9.29 -0.03
C ARG A 204 -22.84 9.39 -1.36
N LYS A 205 -24.06 9.97 -1.34
CA LYS A 205 -24.91 10.19 -2.51
C LYS A 205 -25.03 11.67 -2.90
N ASP A 206 -24.64 12.53 -2.01
CA ASP A 206 -24.70 14.00 -2.09
C ASP A 206 -23.39 14.62 -2.58
N ALA A 207 -22.40 13.79 -2.88
CA ALA A 207 -21.11 14.19 -3.41
C ALA A 207 -20.73 13.38 -4.65
N LYS A 208 -19.95 13.99 -5.53
CA LYS A 208 -19.27 13.32 -6.65
C LYS A 208 -17.81 13.15 -6.30
N CYS A 209 -17.33 11.91 -6.34
CA CYS A 209 -15.93 11.61 -6.09
C CYS A 209 -15.09 11.69 -7.36
N ILE A 210 -13.80 11.87 -7.19
CA ILE A 210 -12.84 12.01 -8.28
C ILE A 210 -12.45 10.62 -8.79
N PRO A 211 -12.73 10.30 -10.07
CA PRO A 211 -12.42 8.99 -10.64
C PRO A 211 -10.92 8.81 -10.88
N TYR A 212 -10.48 7.57 -10.96
CA TYR A 212 -9.06 7.19 -11.08
C TYR A 212 -8.33 7.86 -12.25
N ALA A 213 -8.99 8.13 -13.35
CA ALA A 213 -8.40 8.85 -14.49
C ALA A 213 -7.87 10.24 -14.11
N GLU A 214 -8.55 10.94 -13.20
CA GLU A 214 -8.07 12.24 -12.70
C GLU A 214 -6.91 12.07 -11.70
N TRP A 215 -6.87 10.98 -10.94
CA TRP A 215 -5.72 10.63 -10.09
C TRP A 215 -4.46 10.42 -10.94
N VAL A 216 -4.59 9.70 -12.07
CA VAL A 216 -3.48 9.50 -13.02
C VAL A 216 -2.96 10.83 -13.57
N LYS A 217 -3.86 11.75 -13.95
CA LYS A 217 -3.49 13.08 -14.46
C LYS A 217 -2.76 13.91 -13.39
N ALA A 218 -3.31 13.96 -12.17
CA ALA A 218 -2.72 14.70 -11.07
C ALA A 218 -1.34 14.15 -10.69
N TRP A 219 -1.20 12.82 -10.62
CA TRP A 219 0.07 12.15 -10.37
C TRP A 219 1.10 12.46 -11.45
N SER A 220 0.73 12.35 -12.72
CA SER A 220 1.61 12.68 -13.85
C SER A 220 2.06 14.14 -13.81
N SER A 221 1.15 15.06 -13.48
CA SER A 221 1.50 16.48 -13.31
C SER A 221 2.47 16.70 -12.15
N LEU A 222 2.21 16.06 -11.01
CA LEU A 222 3.09 16.14 -9.83
C LEU A 222 4.50 15.61 -10.13
N ARG A 223 4.60 14.52 -10.88
CA ARG A 223 5.89 13.89 -11.22
C ARG A 223 6.69 14.73 -12.22
N ASN A 224 6.04 15.42 -13.14
CA ASN A 224 6.67 16.20 -14.21
C ASN A 224 6.91 17.68 -13.85
N ALA A 225 6.33 18.19 -12.77
CA ALA A 225 6.60 19.53 -12.24
C ALA A 225 7.89 19.55 -11.44
#